data_7c66558323413555420fd4fc8723bb87
#
_entry.id   7c66558323413555420fd4fc8723bb87
#
_cell.length_a   1.000
_cell.length_b   1.000
_cell.length_c   1.000
_cell.angle_alpha   90.00
_cell.angle_beta   90.00
_cell.angle_gamma   90.00
#
_symmetry.space_group_name_H-M   'P 1'
#
loop_
_entity.id
_entity.type
_entity.pdbx_description
1 polymer ?
#
loop_
_entity_poly.entity_id
_entity_poly.type
_entity_poly.pdbx_seq_one_letter_code
_entity_poly.pdbx_strand_id
1 'polypeptide(L)'
;MFPPSRRFWTYVGCAAAGLSLAGFRAAPATTGHGTANHFNVGATHSPQLLRQLASPAIRAGPGRQEPGLAPPAAAKAAERGVDVASYQHPNRAAINWPRVHASGIGFAAVKATEGAYYRNPYALADLAQARAAGLAVAAYAFAIPNGNGASRGPVTQANYLLRFLGTRSRSVPVMLDIEYNPYGRECYGLTARAMVSWISSFNSEVKAKTGRKPILYVPASWWAACTRSNKGFGQRKLWVPDYTTAPSPRLPAGWKTWSFWQYTSTGTVHGIQAPGHTDLDRANPAIHPVLGNQ
;
A
#
# COMPACT_ATOMS: atom_id res chain seq x y z
N MET A 1 -18.93 -53.49 24.60
CA MET A 1 -18.68 -54.83 24.06
C MET A 1 -18.54 -54.69 22.56
N PHE A 2 -17.37 -55.09 22.07
CA PHE A 2 -16.82 -55.17 20.70
C PHE A 2 -16.29 -53.89 20.03
N PRO A 3 -15.06 -54.05 19.48
CA PRO A 3 -14.20 -52.96 19.07
C PRO A 3 -14.10 -52.77 17.54
N PRO A 4 -13.24 -51.85 17.06
CA PRO A 4 -13.27 -51.31 15.70
C PRO A 4 -12.43 -52.12 14.70
N SER A 5 -12.81 -52.11 13.44
CA SER A 5 -12.05 -52.73 12.34
C SER A 5 -11.25 -51.66 11.56
N ARG A 6 -9.94 -51.82 11.58
CA ARG A 6 -8.96 -51.19 10.68
C ARG A 6 -9.10 -51.78 9.27
N ARG A 7 -9.05 -50.99 8.21
CA ARG A 7 -8.77 -51.46 6.85
C ARG A 7 -7.49 -50.78 6.32
N PHE A 8 -6.48 -51.61 6.16
CA PHE A 8 -5.27 -51.36 5.37
C PHE A 8 -5.63 -51.42 3.88
N TRP A 9 -5.06 -50.56 3.07
CA TRP A 9 -4.95 -50.75 1.63
C TRP A 9 -3.49 -50.82 1.24
N THR A 10 -3.16 -51.90 0.62
CA THR A 10 -1.87 -52.38 0.15
C THR A 10 -1.53 -51.78 -1.21
N TYR A 11 -0.29 -51.46 -1.40
CA TYR A 11 0.34 -51.17 -2.68
C TYR A 11 0.35 -52.39 -3.59
N VAL A 12 0.03 -52.20 -4.88
CA VAL A 12 0.38 -53.11 -5.96
C VAL A 12 1.18 -52.31 -7.00
N GLY A 13 2.43 -52.67 -7.16
CA GLY A 13 3.27 -52.20 -8.24
C GLY A 13 3.06 -53.06 -9.51
N CYS A 14 3.23 -52.42 -10.66
CA CYS A 14 3.54 -53.12 -11.90
C CYS A 14 4.68 -52.44 -12.62
N ALA A 15 5.68 -53.23 -12.93
CA ALA A 15 6.91 -52.83 -13.63
C ALA A 15 6.80 -53.10 -15.13
N ALA A 16 7.60 -52.36 -15.88
CA ALA A 16 8.31 -52.66 -17.12
C ALA A 16 7.57 -52.63 -18.46
N ALA A 17 7.99 -51.76 -19.33
CA ALA A 17 8.77 -52.14 -20.52
C ALA A 17 9.27 -50.88 -21.24
N GLY A 18 10.54 -50.89 -21.60
CA GLY A 18 11.26 -49.79 -22.23
C GLY A 18 11.04 -49.75 -23.75
N LEU A 19 11.31 -48.56 -24.28
CA LEU A 19 11.85 -48.35 -25.62
C LEU A 19 12.64 -47.03 -25.67
N SER A 20 13.88 -47.20 -26.04
CA SER A 20 14.87 -46.14 -26.34
C SER A 20 14.51 -45.44 -27.64
N LEU A 21 14.76 -44.13 -27.74
CA LEU A 21 15.58 -43.45 -28.75
C LEU A 21 15.47 -41.92 -28.72
N ALA A 22 16.66 -41.37 -28.93
CA ALA A 22 16.97 -40.03 -29.47
C ALA A 22 16.89 -38.79 -28.56
N GLY A 23 18.02 -38.49 -27.98
CA GLY A 23 18.82 -37.28 -28.01
C GLY A 23 18.12 -35.91 -28.13
N PHE A 24 17.77 -35.31 -26.97
CA PHE A 24 17.78 -33.86 -26.83
C PHE A 24 18.63 -33.51 -25.62
N ARG A 25 19.75 -32.81 -25.85
CA ARG A 25 20.57 -32.25 -24.79
C ARG A 25 19.72 -31.25 -23.99
N ALA A 26 19.38 -31.58 -22.79
CA ALA A 26 18.87 -30.64 -21.82
C ALA A 26 20.03 -29.73 -21.38
N ALA A 27 19.86 -28.44 -21.53
CA ALA A 27 20.69 -27.45 -20.90
C ALA A 27 20.54 -27.58 -19.36
N PRO A 28 21.60 -27.33 -18.56
CA PRO A 28 21.50 -27.44 -17.11
C PRO A 28 20.53 -26.42 -16.59
N ALA A 29 19.52 -26.87 -15.87
CA ALA A 29 18.66 -26.01 -15.06
C ALA A 29 19.53 -25.39 -13.98
N THR A 30 19.86 -24.13 -14.11
CA THR A 30 20.37 -23.32 -13.00
C THR A 30 19.25 -23.21 -11.98
N THR A 31 19.36 -23.97 -10.91
CA THR A 31 18.57 -23.78 -9.69
C THR A 31 19.07 -22.50 -9.00
N GLY A 32 18.69 -21.37 -9.55
CA GLY A 32 18.73 -20.09 -8.89
C GLY A 32 17.56 -20.03 -7.89
N HIS A 33 17.80 -20.43 -6.66
CA HIS A 33 16.93 -20.05 -5.54
C HIS A 33 17.16 -18.56 -5.27
N GLY A 34 16.76 -17.72 -6.20
CA GLY A 34 16.50 -16.33 -5.94
C GLY A 34 15.21 -16.27 -5.12
N THR A 35 15.34 -16.19 -3.81
CA THR A 35 14.29 -15.68 -2.95
C THR A 35 14.13 -14.20 -3.32
N ALA A 36 13.46 -13.92 -4.42
CA ALA A 36 13.00 -12.59 -4.74
C ALA A 36 12.10 -12.18 -3.58
N ASN A 37 12.50 -11.15 -2.86
CA ASN A 37 11.70 -10.52 -1.82
C ASN A 37 10.49 -9.86 -2.48
N HIS A 38 9.51 -10.65 -2.90
CA HIS A 38 8.26 -10.22 -3.54
C HIS A 38 7.33 -9.43 -2.61
N PHE A 39 7.77 -9.09 -1.39
CA PHE A 39 6.88 -8.64 -0.33
C PHE A 39 7.05 -7.18 0.09
N ASN A 40 7.90 -6.43 -0.61
CA ASN A 40 8.29 -5.08 -0.19
C ASN A 40 7.78 -3.96 -1.11
N VAL A 41 6.83 -4.25 -1.98
CA VAL A 41 6.29 -3.26 -2.90
C VAL A 41 5.16 -2.53 -2.21
N GLY A 42 5.31 -1.30 -1.92
CA GLY A 42 4.32 -0.48 -1.20
C GLY A 42 4.95 0.48 -0.20
N ALA A 43 6.24 0.30 0.12
CA ALA A 43 7.05 1.28 0.82
C ALA A 43 8.37 1.57 0.08
N THR A 44 8.58 0.92 -1.08
CA THR A 44 9.62 1.28 -2.06
C THR A 44 8.96 1.21 -3.41
N HIS A 45 8.75 2.36 -4.00
CA HIS A 45 8.09 2.46 -5.30
C HIS A 45 8.89 1.78 -6.38
N SER A 46 8.18 1.19 -7.33
CA SER A 46 8.82 0.67 -8.54
C SER A 46 9.60 1.80 -9.22
N PRO A 47 10.74 1.53 -9.89
CA PRO A 47 11.48 2.54 -10.66
C PRO A 47 10.60 3.29 -11.68
N GLN A 48 9.51 2.70 -12.11
CA GLN A 48 8.54 3.30 -13.01
C GLN A 48 7.72 4.40 -12.30
N LEU A 49 7.30 4.18 -11.07
CA LEU A 49 6.59 5.19 -10.28
C LEU A 49 7.50 6.40 -10.01
N LEU A 50 8.75 6.18 -9.60
CA LEU A 50 9.72 7.24 -9.35
C LEU A 50 9.97 8.11 -10.60
N ARG A 51 10.04 7.51 -11.79
CA ARG A 51 10.21 8.25 -13.05
C ARG A 51 8.97 9.07 -13.44
N GLN A 52 7.78 8.60 -13.10
CA GLN A 52 6.53 9.26 -13.48
C GLN A 52 6.09 10.32 -12.47
N LEU A 53 6.50 10.19 -11.22
CA LEU A 53 6.21 11.18 -10.17
C LEU A 53 7.19 12.36 -10.17
N ALA A 54 8.40 12.18 -10.71
CA ALA A 54 9.36 13.24 -10.93
C ALA A 54 8.96 14.11 -12.14
N SER A 55 8.30 15.22 -11.90
CA SER A 55 8.01 16.21 -12.95
C SER A 55 9.23 17.11 -13.19
N PRO A 56 9.55 17.50 -14.43
CA PRO A 56 10.55 18.53 -14.68
C PRO A 56 10.09 19.84 -14.05
N ALA A 57 10.97 20.44 -13.24
CA ALA A 57 10.71 21.74 -12.62
C ALA A 57 10.48 22.81 -13.70
N ILE A 58 9.28 23.35 -13.76
CA ILE A 58 9.02 24.58 -14.52
C ILE A 58 9.70 25.72 -13.77
N ARG A 59 10.70 26.36 -14.40
CA ARG A 59 11.37 27.53 -13.85
C ARG A 59 10.33 28.64 -13.64
N ALA A 60 10.11 29.01 -12.37
CA ALA A 60 9.35 30.19 -12.02
C ALA A 60 10.16 31.46 -12.39
N GLY A 61 9.58 32.29 -13.23
CA GLY A 61 10.09 33.62 -13.49
C GLY A 61 9.91 34.55 -12.26
N PRO A 62 10.64 35.71 -12.17
CA PRO A 62 10.58 36.56 -11.00
C PRO A 62 9.20 37.23 -10.87
N GLY A 63 8.51 36.91 -9.78
CA GLY A 63 7.20 37.47 -9.45
C GLY A 63 7.32 38.85 -8.84
N ARG A 64 6.47 39.76 -9.30
CA ARG A 64 6.26 41.11 -8.73
C ARG A 64 5.79 41.01 -7.28
N GLN A 65 6.38 41.78 -6.40
CA GLN A 65 5.88 42.05 -5.05
C GLN A 65 4.68 42.98 -5.11
N GLU A 66 3.57 42.55 -4.55
CA GLU A 66 2.40 43.39 -4.25
C GLU A 66 2.41 43.76 -2.76
N PRO A 67 1.99 44.99 -2.37
CA PRO A 67 2.11 45.46 -1.00
C PRO A 67 0.93 45.03 -0.11
N GLY A 68 1.24 44.47 1.04
CA GLY A 68 0.56 44.72 2.30
C GLY A 68 -0.88 44.23 2.49
N LEU A 69 -1.06 42.91 2.62
CA LEU A 69 -2.15 42.38 3.43
C LEU A 69 -1.55 41.73 4.69
N ALA A 70 -2.14 42.04 5.85
CA ALA A 70 -1.75 41.43 7.13
C ALA A 70 -1.70 39.91 6.98
N PRO A 71 -0.70 39.22 7.59
CA PRO A 71 -0.60 37.77 7.44
C PRO A 71 -1.89 37.10 7.96
N PRO A 72 -2.48 36.21 7.17
CA PRO A 72 -3.58 35.38 7.70
C PRO A 72 -3.06 34.64 8.92
N ALA A 73 -3.94 34.48 9.95
CA ALA A 73 -3.64 33.72 11.17
C ALA A 73 -2.87 32.45 10.79
N ALA A 74 -1.71 32.23 11.43
CA ALA A 74 -0.75 31.20 11.06
C ALA A 74 -1.46 29.89 10.77
N ALA A 75 -1.47 29.49 9.49
CA ALA A 75 -2.07 28.22 9.08
C ALA A 75 -1.39 27.11 9.90
N LYS A 76 -2.18 26.29 10.58
CA LYS A 76 -1.67 25.18 11.38
C LYS A 76 -0.75 24.35 10.48
N ALA A 77 0.49 24.15 10.91
CA ALA A 77 1.45 23.37 10.13
C ALA A 77 0.89 21.99 9.82
N ALA A 78 1.09 21.50 8.61
CA ALA A 78 0.66 20.17 8.22
C ALA A 78 1.32 19.12 9.12
N GLU A 79 0.52 18.24 9.74
CA GLU A 79 1.01 17.14 10.54
C GLU A 79 1.83 16.19 9.68
N ARG A 80 3.03 15.84 10.12
CA ARG A 80 3.94 14.94 9.41
C ARG A 80 3.63 13.49 9.74
N GLY A 81 3.76 12.63 8.74
CA GLY A 81 3.58 11.20 8.89
C GLY A 81 4.66 10.39 8.18
N VAL A 82 4.55 9.10 8.37
CA VAL A 82 5.34 8.07 7.66
C VAL A 82 4.41 6.96 7.20
N ASP A 83 4.75 6.31 6.09
CA ASP A 83 4.23 4.98 5.84
C ASP A 83 5.36 3.95 5.80
N VAL A 84 5.06 2.77 6.34
CA VAL A 84 6.05 1.72 6.58
C VAL A 84 5.53 0.34 6.20
N ALA A 85 6.46 -0.50 5.81
CA ALA A 85 6.24 -1.92 5.52
C ALA A 85 7.33 -2.77 6.20
N SER A 86 7.40 -4.05 5.88
CA SER A 86 8.49 -4.92 6.35
C SER A 86 9.88 -4.44 5.91
N TYR A 87 9.96 -3.60 4.88
CA TYR A 87 11.21 -3.02 4.41
C TYR A 87 11.90 -2.14 5.46
N GLN A 88 11.14 -1.46 6.32
CA GLN A 88 11.66 -0.63 7.39
C GLN A 88 12.17 -1.43 8.60
N HIS A 89 12.20 -2.77 8.46
CA HIS A 89 12.75 -3.71 9.45
C HIS A 89 13.98 -4.48 8.92
N PRO A 90 15.06 -3.79 8.46
CA PRO A 90 16.25 -4.47 7.96
C PRO A 90 16.82 -5.36 9.08
N ASN A 91 17.22 -6.58 8.72
CA ASN A 91 17.73 -7.57 9.68
C ASN A 91 16.78 -7.83 10.88
N ARG A 92 15.46 -7.68 10.67
CA ARG A 92 14.42 -7.79 11.71
C ARG A 92 14.51 -6.71 12.80
N ALA A 93 15.19 -5.60 12.55
CA ALA A 93 15.27 -4.51 13.49
C ALA A 93 13.88 -3.94 13.77
N ALA A 94 13.58 -3.68 15.03
CA ALA A 94 12.33 -3.02 15.42
C ALA A 94 12.41 -1.52 15.14
N ILE A 95 11.28 -0.93 14.72
CA ILE A 95 11.13 0.53 14.68
C ILE A 95 11.02 1.05 16.12
N ASN A 96 11.79 2.08 16.44
CA ASN A 96 11.68 2.77 17.73
C ASN A 96 10.64 3.88 17.65
N TRP A 97 9.38 3.52 17.83
CA TRP A 97 8.23 4.42 17.68
C TRP A 97 8.27 5.65 18.61
N PRO A 98 8.73 5.57 19.88
CA PRO A 98 8.97 6.77 20.68
C PRO A 98 9.94 7.76 20.05
N ARG A 99 11.04 7.30 19.43
CA ARG A 99 11.96 8.17 18.70
C ARG A 99 11.35 8.73 17.42
N VAL A 100 10.55 7.95 16.71
CA VAL A 100 9.79 8.42 15.55
C VAL A 100 8.87 9.57 15.94
N HIS A 101 8.11 9.42 17.02
CA HIS A 101 7.24 10.48 17.55
C HIS A 101 8.05 11.72 17.97
N ALA A 102 9.14 11.53 18.71
CA ALA A 102 10.04 12.61 19.11
C ALA A 102 10.67 13.38 17.93
N SER A 103 10.70 12.79 16.74
CA SER A 103 11.15 13.44 15.49
C SER A 103 10.08 14.33 14.85
N GLY A 104 8.93 14.52 15.50
CA GLY A 104 7.82 15.34 15.01
C GLY A 104 6.91 14.60 14.00
N ILE A 105 6.89 13.27 14.04
CA ILE A 105 5.94 12.45 13.28
C ILE A 105 4.71 12.24 14.15
N GLY A 106 3.53 12.61 13.65
CA GLY A 106 2.26 12.51 14.37
C GLY A 106 1.39 11.34 13.90
N PHE A 107 1.62 10.78 12.71
CA PHE A 107 0.86 9.63 12.24
C PHE A 107 1.71 8.60 11.47
N ALA A 108 1.22 7.36 11.43
CA ALA A 108 1.84 6.28 10.67
C ALA A 108 0.79 5.46 9.91
N ALA A 109 1.02 5.21 8.61
CA ALA A 109 0.33 4.21 7.84
C ALA A 109 1.19 2.94 7.77
N VAL A 110 0.62 1.78 8.10
CA VAL A 110 1.37 0.52 8.17
C VAL A 110 0.84 -0.46 7.15
N LYS A 111 1.71 -0.94 6.25
CA LYS A 111 1.36 -2.04 5.33
C LYS A 111 0.95 -3.26 6.13
N ALA A 112 -0.30 -3.67 5.99
CA ALA A 112 -0.83 -4.85 6.65
C ALA A 112 -0.79 -6.08 5.75
N THR A 113 -1.25 -5.94 4.50
CA THR A 113 -1.33 -7.06 3.55
C THR A 113 -0.93 -6.63 2.13
N GLU A 114 -0.61 -7.64 1.31
CA GLU A 114 -0.50 -7.48 -0.14
C GLU A 114 -1.29 -8.59 -0.81
N GLY A 115 -2.18 -8.23 -1.74
CA GLY A 115 -3.12 -9.18 -2.30
C GLY A 115 -3.90 -9.92 -1.21
N ALA A 116 -4.11 -11.22 -1.42
CA ALA A 116 -4.62 -12.12 -0.38
C ALA A 116 -3.63 -13.27 -0.09
N TYR A 117 -2.33 -12.97 -0.18
CA TYR A 117 -1.28 -13.98 0.00
C TYR A 117 -0.17 -13.55 0.98
N TYR A 118 0.02 -12.26 1.21
CA TYR A 118 1.05 -11.76 2.13
C TYR A 118 0.44 -11.00 3.30
N ARG A 119 0.99 -11.22 4.49
CA ARG A 119 0.76 -10.45 5.72
C ARG A 119 2.09 -9.92 6.19
N ASN A 120 2.16 -8.62 6.44
CA ASN A 120 3.36 -8.04 7.03
C ASN A 120 3.53 -8.55 8.46
N PRO A 121 4.61 -9.29 8.77
CA PRO A 121 4.80 -9.89 10.09
C PRO A 121 4.94 -8.87 11.21
N TYR A 122 5.30 -7.63 10.89
CA TYR A 122 5.51 -6.55 11.86
C TYR A 122 4.26 -5.71 12.09
N ALA A 123 3.28 -5.74 11.17
CA ALA A 123 2.20 -4.77 11.13
C ALA A 123 1.40 -4.63 12.42
N LEU A 124 1.03 -5.75 13.08
CA LEU A 124 0.24 -5.69 14.29
C LEU A 124 1.01 -5.11 15.47
N ALA A 125 2.32 -5.37 15.53
CA ALA A 125 3.22 -4.81 16.53
C ALA A 125 3.45 -3.31 16.28
N ASP A 126 3.72 -2.92 15.02
CA ASP A 126 3.91 -1.53 14.63
C ASP A 126 2.68 -0.67 14.92
N LEU A 127 1.49 -1.14 14.54
CA LEU A 127 0.23 -0.45 14.84
C LEU A 127 0.02 -0.26 16.35
N ALA A 128 0.36 -1.26 17.15
CA ALA A 128 0.21 -1.17 18.61
C ALA A 128 1.25 -0.23 19.22
N GLN A 129 2.53 -0.37 18.83
CA GLN A 129 3.64 0.40 19.39
C GLN A 129 3.62 1.87 18.93
N ALA A 130 3.29 2.14 17.66
CA ALA A 130 3.12 3.50 17.17
C ALA A 130 2.00 4.22 17.91
N ARG A 131 0.85 3.56 18.11
CA ARG A 131 -0.25 4.12 18.89
C ARG A 131 0.13 4.35 20.36
N ALA A 132 0.84 3.40 20.99
CA ALA A 132 1.33 3.56 22.35
C ALA A 132 2.33 4.72 22.50
N ALA A 133 3.10 5.01 21.43
CA ALA A 133 4.00 6.15 21.35
C ALA A 133 3.29 7.49 21.06
N GLY A 134 1.97 7.50 20.89
CA GLY A 134 1.17 8.72 20.67
C GLY A 134 0.87 9.06 19.21
N LEU A 135 1.26 8.21 18.24
CA LEU A 135 0.95 8.44 16.85
C LEU A 135 -0.49 8.03 16.52
N ALA A 136 -1.15 8.77 15.65
CA ALA A 136 -2.33 8.29 14.96
C ALA A 136 -1.93 7.20 13.94
N VAL A 137 -2.70 6.09 13.85
CA VAL A 137 -2.31 4.96 13.02
C VAL A 137 -3.39 4.56 12.03
N ALA A 138 -2.97 4.11 10.84
CA ALA A 138 -3.81 3.46 9.85
C ALA A 138 -3.13 2.20 9.32
N ALA A 139 -3.91 1.27 8.76
CA ALA A 139 -3.41 0.07 8.12
C ALA A 139 -3.75 0.08 6.63
N TYR A 140 -2.80 -0.30 5.76
CA TYR A 140 -3.09 -0.38 4.34
C TYR A 140 -2.94 -1.78 3.74
N ALA A 141 -3.75 -2.04 2.72
CA ALA A 141 -3.60 -3.18 1.83
C ALA A 141 -3.03 -2.71 0.51
N PHE A 142 -1.89 -3.26 0.12
CA PHE A 142 -1.39 -3.13 -1.25
C PHE A 142 -2.20 -4.05 -2.15
N ALA A 143 -2.92 -3.47 -3.09
CA ALA A 143 -3.83 -4.21 -3.96
C ALA A 143 -3.10 -4.89 -5.11
N ILE A 144 -3.51 -6.12 -5.40
CA ILE A 144 -3.07 -6.86 -6.60
C ILE A 144 -4.32 -7.25 -7.40
N PRO A 145 -4.97 -6.29 -8.07
CA PRO A 145 -6.17 -6.55 -8.83
C PRO A 145 -5.83 -7.19 -10.17
N ASN A 146 -5.88 -8.49 -10.27
CA ASN A 146 -5.89 -9.13 -11.57
C ASN A 146 -7.00 -10.17 -11.65
N GLY A 147 -7.48 -10.41 -12.87
CA GLY A 147 -8.70 -11.16 -13.10
C GLY A 147 -8.63 -12.67 -12.87
N ASN A 148 -7.47 -13.26 -12.57
CA ASN A 148 -7.31 -14.70 -12.57
C ASN A 148 -6.94 -15.22 -11.17
N GLY A 149 -7.88 -15.91 -10.54
CA GLY A 149 -7.69 -16.66 -9.30
C GLY A 149 -8.43 -16.09 -8.09
N ALA A 150 -8.86 -16.98 -7.20
CA ALA A 150 -9.68 -16.67 -6.02
C ALA A 150 -9.01 -15.68 -5.05
N SER A 151 -7.67 -15.62 -5.00
CA SER A 151 -6.90 -14.71 -4.13
C SER A 151 -6.81 -13.26 -4.62
N ARG A 152 -7.31 -12.96 -5.82
CA ARG A 152 -7.11 -11.67 -6.50
C ARG A 152 -8.37 -10.82 -6.62
N GLY A 153 -9.50 -11.38 -6.21
CA GLY A 153 -10.77 -10.66 -6.17
C GLY A 153 -10.79 -9.56 -5.09
N PRO A 154 -11.53 -8.47 -5.31
CA PRO A 154 -11.59 -7.33 -4.40
C PRO A 154 -12.14 -7.71 -3.02
N VAL A 155 -13.22 -8.49 -2.98
CA VAL A 155 -13.83 -8.97 -1.74
C VAL A 155 -12.89 -9.90 -0.98
N THR A 156 -12.17 -10.78 -1.69
CA THR A 156 -11.18 -11.69 -1.07
C THR A 156 -10.05 -10.91 -0.42
N GLN A 157 -9.49 -9.90 -1.10
CA GLN A 157 -8.41 -9.07 -0.55
C GLN A 157 -8.90 -8.20 0.62
N ALA A 158 -10.08 -7.61 0.52
CA ALA A 158 -10.69 -6.88 1.63
C ALA A 158 -10.87 -7.77 2.87
N ASN A 159 -11.44 -8.95 2.70
CA ASN A 159 -11.64 -9.91 3.78
C ASN A 159 -10.32 -10.46 4.34
N TYR A 160 -9.30 -10.61 3.50
CA TYR A 160 -7.97 -11.04 3.94
C TYR A 160 -7.33 -10.00 4.88
N LEU A 161 -7.37 -8.73 4.51
CA LEU A 161 -6.96 -7.62 5.35
C LEU A 161 -7.74 -7.56 6.67
N LEU A 162 -9.08 -7.57 6.59
CA LEU A 162 -9.93 -7.40 7.77
C LEU A 162 -9.78 -8.57 8.75
N ARG A 163 -9.64 -9.81 8.27
CA ARG A 163 -9.33 -10.97 9.12
C ARG A 163 -7.96 -10.85 9.78
N PHE A 164 -6.95 -10.36 9.06
CA PHE A 164 -5.62 -10.15 9.63
C PHE A 164 -5.63 -9.08 10.74
N LEU A 165 -6.34 -7.99 10.54
CA LEU A 165 -6.48 -6.94 11.56
C LEU A 165 -7.35 -7.37 12.75
N GLY A 166 -8.26 -8.33 12.56
CA GLY A 166 -9.18 -8.79 13.60
C GLY A 166 -10.06 -7.65 14.13
N THR A 167 -10.23 -7.59 15.43
CA THR A 167 -11.04 -6.54 16.10
C THR A 167 -10.49 -5.12 15.87
N ARG A 168 -9.19 -4.98 15.58
CA ARG A 168 -8.56 -3.69 15.25
C ARG A 168 -9.15 -3.03 14.02
N SER A 169 -9.70 -3.81 13.07
CA SER A 169 -10.36 -3.28 11.87
C SER A 169 -11.52 -2.33 12.16
N ARG A 170 -12.07 -2.37 13.38
CA ARG A 170 -13.14 -1.47 13.84
C ARG A 170 -12.62 -0.13 14.36
N SER A 171 -11.37 -0.04 14.78
CA SER A 171 -10.77 1.16 15.38
C SER A 171 -9.61 1.74 14.57
N VAL A 172 -8.94 0.94 13.75
CA VAL A 172 -7.85 1.37 12.84
C VAL A 172 -8.46 1.71 11.48
N PRO A 173 -8.29 2.94 10.99
CA PRO A 173 -8.67 3.28 9.62
C PRO A 173 -7.96 2.36 8.61
N VAL A 174 -8.69 1.95 7.58
CA VAL A 174 -8.19 1.12 6.49
C VAL A 174 -7.91 1.97 5.28
N MET A 175 -6.78 1.74 4.63
CA MET A 175 -6.43 2.35 3.36
C MET A 175 -6.32 1.28 2.28
N LEU A 176 -6.80 1.58 1.09
CA LEU A 176 -6.56 0.80 -0.13
C LEU A 176 -5.47 1.49 -0.91
N ASP A 177 -4.32 0.86 -0.97
CA ASP A 177 -3.20 1.24 -1.81
C ASP A 177 -3.35 0.55 -3.16
N ILE A 178 -3.65 1.34 -4.20
CA ILE A 178 -3.85 0.84 -5.55
C ILE A 178 -3.09 1.69 -6.56
N GLU A 179 -2.06 1.09 -7.12
CA GLU A 179 -1.07 1.77 -7.94
C GLU A 179 -0.48 0.85 -9.03
N TYR A 180 0.64 1.26 -9.60
CA TYR A 180 1.39 0.51 -10.61
C TYR A 180 1.65 -0.93 -10.18
N ASN A 181 1.39 -1.86 -11.10
CA ASN A 181 1.68 -3.26 -10.87
C ASN A 181 3.20 -3.50 -10.91
N PRO A 182 3.83 -3.87 -9.79
CA PRO A 182 5.26 -4.13 -9.76
C PRO A 182 5.66 -5.46 -10.41
N TYR A 183 4.68 -6.31 -10.73
CA TYR A 183 4.89 -7.68 -11.21
C TYR A 183 4.49 -7.88 -12.66
N GLY A 184 4.08 -6.82 -13.38
CA GLY A 184 3.64 -6.98 -14.76
C GLY A 184 2.99 -5.75 -15.36
N ARG A 185 1.93 -5.94 -16.15
CA ARG A 185 1.24 -4.83 -16.84
C ARG A 185 0.74 -3.79 -15.85
N GLU A 186 0.98 -2.53 -16.14
CA GLU A 186 0.68 -1.38 -15.28
C GLU A 186 -0.70 -1.42 -14.62
N CYS A 187 -1.74 -1.72 -15.40
CA CYS A 187 -3.13 -1.81 -14.92
C CYS A 187 -3.56 -3.25 -14.62
N TYR A 188 -2.62 -4.15 -14.28
CA TYR A 188 -2.90 -5.55 -13.93
C TYR A 188 -3.61 -6.36 -15.03
N GLY A 189 -3.60 -5.88 -16.27
CA GLY A 189 -4.33 -6.47 -17.39
C GLY A 189 -5.83 -6.21 -17.37
N LEU A 190 -6.33 -5.36 -16.47
CA LEU A 190 -7.73 -4.99 -16.40
C LEU A 190 -8.06 -3.83 -17.35
N THR A 191 -9.28 -3.84 -17.90
CA THR A 191 -9.85 -2.65 -18.53
C THR A 191 -10.18 -1.60 -17.48
N ALA A 192 -10.28 -0.32 -17.86
CA ALA A 192 -10.62 0.75 -16.93
C ALA A 192 -11.96 0.51 -16.22
N ARG A 193 -12.97 -0.03 -16.92
CA ARG A 193 -14.25 -0.40 -16.30
C ARG A 193 -14.10 -1.48 -15.25
N ALA A 194 -13.31 -2.53 -15.55
CA ALA A 194 -13.06 -3.61 -14.61
C ALA A 194 -12.28 -3.13 -13.39
N MET A 195 -11.29 -2.22 -13.57
CA MET A 195 -10.54 -1.61 -12.48
C MET A 195 -11.44 -0.79 -11.56
N VAL A 196 -12.29 0.07 -12.12
CA VAL A 196 -13.28 0.87 -11.36
C VAL A 196 -14.23 -0.04 -10.58
N SER A 197 -14.72 -1.11 -11.20
CA SER A 197 -15.58 -2.10 -10.52
C SER A 197 -14.85 -2.80 -9.39
N TRP A 198 -13.57 -3.18 -9.59
CA TRP A 198 -12.72 -3.81 -8.59
C TRP A 198 -12.56 -2.91 -7.36
N ILE A 199 -12.17 -1.64 -7.57
CA ILE A 199 -12.03 -0.65 -6.49
C ILE A 199 -13.34 -0.45 -5.74
N SER A 200 -14.45 -0.34 -6.46
CA SER A 200 -15.78 -0.17 -5.87
C SER A 200 -16.17 -1.35 -4.99
N SER A 201 -15.91 -2.57 -5.44
CA SER A 201 -16.25 -3.80 -4.70
C SER A 201 -15.40 -3.94 -3.42
N PHE A 202 -14.09 -3.66 -3.50
CA PHE A 202 -13.23 -3.63 -2.30
C PHE A 202 -13.75 -2.63 -1.27
N ASN A 203 -14.04 -1.42 -1.71
CA ASN A 203 -14.54 -0.35 -0.85
C ASN A 203 -15.90 -0.70 -0.21
N SER A 204 -16.79 -1.34 -0.97
CA SER A 204 -18.10 -1.76 -0.47
C SER A 204 -17.98 -2.84 0.60
N GLU A 205 -17.09 -3.82 0.40
CA GLU A 205 -16.85 -4.89 1.38
C GLU A 205 -16.27 -4.33 2.68
N VAL A 206 -15.25 -3.46 2.59
CA VAL A 206 -14.68 -2.82 3.79
C VAL A 206 -15.76 -2.02 4.51
N LYS A 207 -16.56 -1.21 3.79
CA LYS A 207 -17.64 -0.43 4.40
C LYS A 207 -18.68 -1.33 5.07
N ALA A 208 -19.08 -2.42 4.42
CA ALA A 208 -20.07 -3.34 4.98
C ALA A 208 -19.61 -3.99 6.29
N LYS A 209 -18.30 -4.31 6.41
CA LYS A 209 -17.73 -4.98 7.58
C LYS A 209 -17.31 -4.04 8.71
N THR A 210 -16.95 -2.79 8.40
CA THR A 210 -16.38 -1.84 9.37
C THR A 210 -17.26 -0.62 9.62
N GLY A 211 -18.29 -0.39 8.82
CA GLY A 211 -19.10 0.84 8.81
C GLY A 211 -18.42 2.02 8.12
N ARG A 212 -17.12 1.93 7.83
CA ARG A 212 -16.29 3.04 7.31
C ARG A 212 -15.81 2.77 5.90
N LYS A 213 -15.72 3.85 5.13
CA LYS A 213 -15.15 3.79 3.77
C LYS A 213 -13.61 3.83 3.87
N PRO A 214 -12.87 2.98 3.13
CA PRO A 214 -11.42 3.07 3.12
C PRO A 214 -10.93 4.38 2.49
N ILE A 215 -9.75 4.84 2.94
CA ILE A 215 -8.99 5.90 2.29
C ILE A 215 -8.35 5.31 1.04
N LEU A 216 -8.31 6.06 -0.06
CA LEU A 216 -7.71 5.59 -1.30
C LEU A 216 -6.32 6.23 -1.48
N TYR A 217 -5.27 5.37 -1.56
CA TYR A 217 -3.98 5.79 -2.06
C TYR A 217 -3.93 5.50 -3.55
N VAL A 218 -3.75 6.57 -4.35
CA VAL A 218 -3.66 6.45 -5.81
C VAL A 218 -2.73 7.52 -6.40
N PRO A 219 -1.76 7.15 -7.24
CA PRO A 219 -1.01 8.10 -8.05
C PRO A 219 -1.90 8.70 -9.14
N ALA A 220 -1.82 10.02 -9.36
CA ALA A 220 -2.68 10.72 -10.31
C ALA A 220 -2.51 10.21 -11.76
N SER A 221 -1.28 9.91 -12.17
CA SER A 221 -0.96 9.36 -13.49
C SER A 221 -1.52 7.95 -13.68
N TRP A 222 -1.36 7.09 -12.70
CA TRP A 222 -1.93 5.74 -12.73
C TRP A 222 -3.45 5.76 -12.78
N TRP A 223 -4.07 6.66 -11.99
CA TRP A 223 -5.52 6.84 -12.01
C TRP A 223 -6.03 7.21 -13.40
N ALA A 224 -5.34 8.13 -14.08
CA ALA A 224 -5.68 8.52 -15.43
C ALA A 224 -5.56 7.35 -16.41
N ALA A 225 -4.46 6.62 -16.36
CA ALA A 225 -4.19 5.50 -17.26
C ALA A 225 -5.14 4.31 -17.01
N CYS A 226 -5.31 3.90 -15.74
CA CYS A 226 -5.96 2.64 -15.40
C CYS A 226 -7.47 2.76 -15.12
N THR A 227 -7.99 3.98 -14.95
CA THR A 227 -9.44 4.21 -14.76
C THR A 227 -10.07 5.13 -15.80
N ARG A 228 -9.28 5.63 -16.78
CA ARG A 228 -9.67 6.69 -17.73
C ARG A 228 -10.17 7.93 -16.99
N SER A 229 -9.41 8.36 -15.97
CA SER A 229 -9.74 9.55 -15.19
C SER A 229 -11.14 9.50 -14.55
N ASN A 230 -11.52 8.36 -14.00
CA ASN A 230 -12.85 8.19 -13.38
C ASN A 230 -13.06 9.22 -12.26
N LYS A 231 -14.22 9.90 -12.27
CA LYS A 231 -14.55 10.96 -11.31
C LYS A 231 -15.42 10.48 -10.15
N GLY A 232 -15.87 9.23 -10.14
CA GLY A 232 -16.85 8.69 -9.18
C GLY A 232 -16.36 8.53 -7.74
N PHE A 233 -15.06 8.73 -7.49
CA PHE A 233 -14.46 8.55 -6.17
C PHE A 233 -14.06 9.85 -5.48
N GLY A 234 -14.32 11.00 -6.07
CA GLY A 234 -13.90 12.32 -5.59
C GLY A 234 -14.37 12.71 -4.18
N GLN A 235 -15.38 12.02 -3.63
CA GLN A 235 -15.86 12.19 -2.26
C GLN A 235 -15.16 11.30 -1.23
N ARG A 236 -14.15 10.51 -1.67
CA ARG A 236 -13.35 9.66 -0.78
C ARG A 236 -12.18 10.45 -0.22
N LYS A 237 -11.74 10.10 1.00
CA LYS A 237 -10.45 10.56 1.50
C LYS A 237 -9.36 10.06 0.55
N LEU A 238 -8.47 10.96 0.16
CA LEU A 238 -7.38 10.70 -0.78
C LEU A 238 -6.05 10.75 -0.06
N TRP A 239 -5.25 9.73 -0.26
CA TRP A 239 -3.82 9.71 0.02
C TRP A 239 -3.12 9.68 -1.34
N VAL A 240 -2.38 10.71 -1.69
CA VAL A 240 -1.80 10.89 -3.02
C VAL A 240 -0.27 11.00 -2.96
N PRO A 241 0.47 10.16 -3.70
CA PRO A 241 1.89 10.38 -3.90
C PRO A 241 2.12 11.42 -5.00
N ASP A 242 2.93 12.42 -4.70
CA ASP A 242 3.46 13.35 -5.70
C ASP A 242 4.77 13.98 -5.18
N TYR A 243 5.89 13.56 -5.74
CA TYR A 243 7.23 13.99 -5.31
C TYR A 243 7.62 15.27 -6.04
N THR A 244 6.97 16.36 -5.65
CA THR A 244 7.11 17.69 -6.27
C THR A 244 7.53 18.72 -5.23
N THR A 245 8.16 19.79 -5.70
CA THR A 245 8.44 21.01 -4.91
C THR A 245 7.27 21.99 -4.89
N ALA A 246 6.18 21.68 -5.61
CA ALA A 246 4.96 22.50 -5.59
C ALA A 246 4.34 22.53 -4.18
N PRO A 247 3.57 23.58 -3.83
CA PRO A 247 2.96 23.72 -2.51
C PRO A 247 1.83 22.70 -2.25
N SER A 248 1.36 22.00 -3.28
CA SER A 248 0.32 20.97 -3.20
C SER A 248 0.52 19.90 -4.26
N PRO A 249 0.03 18.65 -4.02
CA PRO A 249 0.17 17.58 -4.98
C PRO A 249 -0.81 17.74 -6.16
N ARG A 250 -0.47 17.11 -7.28
CA ARG A 250 -1.40 16.90 -8.40
C ARG A 250 -2.48 15.90 -8.00
N LEU A 251 -3.74 16.27 -8.19
CA LEU A 251 -4.86 15.44 -7.79
C LEU A 251 -5.35 14.54 -8.96
N PRO A 252 -5.72 13.29 -8.66
CA PRO A 252 -6.42 12.46 -9.62
C PRO A 252 -7.79 13.07 -9.97
N ALA A 253 -8.30 12.76 -11.16
CA ALA A 253 -9.58 13.27 -11.60
C ALA A 253 -10.71 12.93 -10.60
N GLY A 254 -11.59 13.91 -10.35
CA GLY A 254 -12.71 13.80 -9.42
C GLY A 254 -12.45 14.37 -8.05
N TRP A 255 -11.23 14.34 -7.54
CA TRP A 255 -10.89 14.95 -6.25
C TRP A 255 -10.63 16.45 -6.38
N LYS A 256 -11.12 17.20 -5.40
CA LYS A 256 -10.87 18.65 -5.27
C LYS A 256 -9.86 18.96 -4.16
N THR A 257 -9.55 17.98 -3.32
CA THR A 257 -8.61 18.09 -2.22
C THR A 257 -8.00 16.73 -1.89
N TRP A 258 -6.93 16.74 -1.12
CA TRP A 258 -6.27 15.55 -0.59
C TRP A 258 -6.46 15.46 0.92
N SER A 259 -6.33 14.27 1.49
CA SER A 259 -6.32 14.04 2.94
C SER A 259 -4.90 13.81 3.44
N PHE A 260 -4.12 13.04 2.67
CA PHE A 260 -2.71 12.76 2.90
C PHE A 260 -1.94 12.94 1.60
N TRP A 261 -0.72 13.44 1.72
CA TRP A 261 0.20 13.61 0.62
C TRP A 261 1.54 12.95 0.96
N GLN A 262 1.87 11.84 0.27
CA GLN A 262 3.19 11.27 0.30
C GLN A 262 4.09 12.10 -0.61
N TYR A 263 5.00 12.86 0.00
CA TYR A 263 5.78 13.87 -0.73
C TYR A 263 7.22 13.45 -1.04
N THR A 264 7.69 12.34 -0.48
CA THR A 264 8.97 11.71 -0.81
C THR A 264 9.00 10.25 -0.37
N SER A 265 9.81 9.43 -1.05
CA SER A 265 10.11 8.04 -0.70
C SER A 265 11.56 7.84 -0.25
N THR A 266 12.30 8.93 -0.06
CA THR A 266 13.73 8.90 0.28
C THR A 266 14.03 9.56 1.61
N GLY A 267 13.05 9.55 2.51
CA GLY A 267 13.17 10.16 3.82
C GLY A 267 14.07 9.40 4.78
N THR A 268 14.50 10.10 5.81
CA THR A 268 15.19 9.54 6.97
C THR A 268 14.48 10.02 8.23
N VAL A 269 14.13 9.08 9.12
CA VAL A 269 13.45 9.37 10.39
C VAL A 269 14.20 8.70 11.53
N HIS A 270 14.50 9.44 12.58
CA HIS A 270 15.10 8.86 13.79
C HIS A 270 14.17 7.81 14.39
N GLY A 271 14.66 6.61 14.59
CA GLY A 271 13.89 5.47 15.08
C GLY A 271 13.53 4.45 14.00
N ILE A 272 13.66 4.78 12.71
CA ILE A 272 13.53 3.86 11.57
C ILE A 272 14.92 3.56 11.02
N GLN A 273 15.29 2.27 10.94
CA GLN A 273 16.63 1.84 10.49
C GLN A 273 16.70 1.63 8.97
N ALA A 274 16.05 2.48 8.21
CA ALA A 274 16.06 2.48 6.74
C ALA A 274 16.33 3.91 6.22
N PRO A 275 17.52 4.48 6.48
CA PRO A 275 17.82 5.84 6.08
C PRO A 275 17.79 5.99 4.55
N GLY A 276 17.13 7.05 4.07
CA GLY A 276 16.94 7.27 2.64
C GLY A 276 15.91 6.37 1.97
N HIS A 277 15.14 5.58 2.75
CA HIS A 277 14.15 4.62 2.26
C HIS A 277 12.86 4.64 3.08
N THR A 278 12.51 5.78 3.64
CA THR A 278 11.26 5.96 4.39
C THR A 278 10.37 6.93 3.65
N ASP A 279 9.13 6.51 3.40
CA ASP A 279 8.12 7.35 2.81
C ASP A 279 7.64 8.37 3.85
N LEU A 280 7.62 9.65 3.44
CA LEU A 280 7.16 10.74 4.31
C LEU A 280 5.88 11.34 3.78
N ASP A 281 4.96 11.57 4.70
CA ASP A 281 3.62 12.06 4.45
C ASP A 281 3.35 13.38 5.14
N ARG A 282 2.32 14.06 4.64
CA ARG A 282 1.69 15.22 5.29
C ARG A 282 0.19 15.00 5.36
N ALA A 283 -0.41 15.30 6.50
CA ALA A 283 -1.86 15.42 6.61
C ALA A 283 -2.30 16.81 6.16
N ASN A 284 -3.42 16.91 5.46
CA ASN A 284 -3.99 18.19 5.06
C ASN A 284 -4.46 18.96 6.31
N PRO A 285 -3.94 20.16 6.58
CA PRO A 285 -4.29 20.91 7.79
C PRO A 285 -5.76 21.35 7.84
N ALA A 286 -6.44 21.41 6.69
CA ALA A 286 -7.87 21.72 6.62
C ALA A 286 -8.79 20.54 6.97
N ILE A 287 -8.25 19.32 7.12
CA ILE A 287 -9.02 18.10 7.39
C ILE A 287 -8.59 17.53 8.76
N HIS A 288 -9.24 17.96 9.84
CA HIS A 288 -9.00 17.48 11.20
C HIS A 288 -10.19 16.74 11.77
N PRO A 289 -9.97 15.71 12.62
CA PRO A 289 -8.76 14.89 12.76
C PRO A 289 -8.67 13.86 11.64
N VAL A 290 -7.50 13.72 11.03
CA VAL A 290 -7.34 12.92 9.80
C VAL A 290 -7.50 11.43 10.05
N LEU A 291 -7.03 10.93 11.19
CA LEU A 291 -7.14 9.52 11.63
C LEU A 291 -7.90 9.38 12.96
N GLY A 292 -8.49 10.46 13.47
CA GLY A 292 -9.30 10.43 14.69
C GLY A 292 -10.63 9.69 14.47
N ASN A 293 -11.29 9.33 15.55
CA ASN A 293 -12.56 8.60 15.59
C ASN A 293 -13.55 9.11 14.54
N GLN A 294 -13.84 8.28 13.53
CA GLN A 294 -14.91 8.45 12.55
C GLN A 294 -16.04 7.51 12.86
#